data_549541897b497f24d1125d2c185b35b7
#
_entry.id   549541897b497f24d1125d2c185b35b7
#
_cell.length_a   1.000
_cell.length_b   1.000
_cell.length_c   1.000
_cell.angle_alpha   90.00
_cell.angle_beta   90.00
_cell.angle_gamma   90.00
#
_symmetry.space_group_name_H-M   'P 1'
#
loop_
_entity.id
_entity.type
_entity.pdbx_description
1 polymer ?
#
loop_
_entity_poly.entity_id
_entity_poly.type
_entity_poly.pdbx_seq_one_letter_code
_entity_poly.pdbx_strand_id
1 'polypeptide(L)'
;DEDHERELALILLSLDDFKLYNQLYGSSEGDTALKNAAAIIKGTVGSRGIVSRYEGKIFAIILPGADILTAVSLAETLRGQIRNMNSRFCDYAIKTITCSCGVCTIPLGASGTRQLVSNTDLALYNAKRNGKNCTRSYSEGIVKERVSSSKIEEAGNFNPDVYEEYASTIYALTAAIDAKDHYTFN
;
A
#
# COMPACT_ATOMS: atom_id res chain seq x y z
N ASP A 1 -27.22 -6.44 7.67
CA ASP A 1 -25.95 -5.95 7.10
C ASP A 1 -24.72 -6.51 7.82
N GLU A 2 -24.81 -7.78 8.29
CA GLU A 2 -23.72 -8.50 8.98
C GLU A 2 -22.51 -8.82 8.05
N ASP A 3 -22.67 -8.73 6.75
CA ASP A 3 -21.58 -9.03 5.80
C ASP A 3 -20.55 -7.92 5.69
N HIS A 4 -20.90 -6.65 5.92
CA HIS A 4 -19.94 -5.53 5.90
C HIS A 4 -19.01 -5.49 7.12
N GLU A 5 -19.41 -6.05 8.24
CA GLU A 5 -18.55 -6.14 9.45
C GLU A 5 -17.35 -7.09 9.29
N ARG A 6 -17.35 -7.92 8.25
CA ARG A 6 -16.26 -8.87 7.95
C ARG A 6 -15.32 -8.40 6.85
N GLU A 7 -15.61 -7.28 6.20
CA GLU A 7 -14.77 -6.74 5.15
C GLU A 7 -13.58 -5.98 5.73
N LEU A 8 -12.42 -6.22 5.17
CA LEU A 8 -11.19 -5.54 5.53
C LEU A 8 -10.36 -5.34 4.27
N ALA A 9 -9.99 -4.10 3.99
CA ALA A 9 -9.07 -3.82 2.89
C ALA A 9 -7.69 -3.40 3.41
N LEU A 10 -6.66 -3.86 2.73
CA LEU A 10 -5.29 -3.41 2.89
C LEU A 10 -4.81 -2.77 1.58
N ILE A 11 -4.23 -1.58 1.70
CA ILE A 11 -3.53 -0.89 0.61
C ILE A 11 -2.07 -0.75 1.03
N LEU A 12 -1.15 -1.22 0.20
CA LEU A 12 0.27 -0.88 0.29
C LEU A 12 0.59 0.14 -0.80
N LEU A 13 1.04 1.32 -0.38
CA LEU A 13 1.40 2.44 -1.24
C LEU A 13 2.90 2.68 -1.14
N SER A 14 3.62 2.60 -2.25
CA SER A 14 5.07 2.80 -2.32
C SER A 14 5.42 3.96 -3.23
N LEU A 15 6.24 4.90 -2.77
CA LEU A 15 6.79 5.95 -3.62
C LEU A 15 7.72 5.32 -4.68
N ASP A 16 7.52 5.71 -5.93
CA ASP A 16 8.27 5.20 -7.06
C ASP A 16 9.64 5.87 -7.16
N ASP A 17 10.66 5.09 -7.55
CA ASP A 17 12.03 5.56 -7.79
C ASP A 17 12.62 6.47 -6.70
N PHE A 18 12.20 6.25 -5.45
CA PHE A 18 12.56 7.10 -4.32
C PHE A 18 14.08 7.17 -4.06
N LYS A 19 14.80 6.07 -4.33
CA LYS A 19 16.27 6.04 -4.24
C LYS A 19 16.88 7.01 -5.25
N LEU A 20 16.39 6.98 -6.49
CA LEU A 20 16.84 7.89 -7.55
C LEU A 20 16.47 9.34 -7.21
N TYR A 21 15.29 9.58 -6.66
CA TYR A 21 14.88 10.89 -6.18
C TYR A 21 15.87 11.45 -5.14
N ASN A 22 16.26 10.64 -4.15
CA ASN A 22 17.25 11.03 -3.13
C ASN A 22 18.64 11.29 -3.76
N GLN A 23 19.05 10.51 -4.75
CA GLN A 23 20.32 10.73 -5.45
C GLN A 23 20.34 12.04 -6.24
N LEU A 24 19.22 12.41 -6.86
CA LEU A 24 19.11 13.62 -7.68
C LEU A 24 18.93 14.89 -6.83
N TYR A 25 18.15 14.82 -5.76
CA TYR A 25 17.70 16.00 -5.02
C TYR A 25 18.20 16.06 -3.57
N GLY A 26 18.87 14.99 -3.10
CA GLY A 26 19.36 14.87 -1.74
C GLY A 26 18.36 14.25 -0.77
N SER A 27 18.86 13.69 0.33
CA SER A 27 18.07 13.00 1.35
C SER A 27 17.09 13.94 2.08
N SER A 28 17.45 15.21 2.27
CA SER A 28 16.58 16.21 2.91
C SER A 28 15.30 16.44 2.08
N GLU A 29 15.42 16.49 0.75
CA GLU A 29 14.28 16.60 -0.15
C GLU A 29 13.44 15.32 -0.13
N GLY A 30 14.09 14.15 -0.06
CA GLY A 30 13.39 12.88 0.10
C GLY A 30 12.59 12.81 1.41
N ASP A 31 13.15 13.27 2.51
CA ASP A 31 12.45 13.35 3.79
C ASP A 31 11.23 14.29 3.72
N THR A 32 11.39 15.41 3.02
CA THR A 32 10.28 16.34 2.77
C THR A 32 9.18 15.67 1.93
N ALA A 33 9.56 14.97 0.87
CA ALA A 33 8.61 14.23 0.03
C ALA A 33 7.86 13.15 0.82
N LEU A 34 8.55 12.41 1.70
CA LEU A 34 7.93 11.42 2.60
C LEU A 34 6.94 12.05 3.57
N LYS A 35 7.30 13.18 4.19
CA LYS A 35 6.42 13.91 5.13
C LYS A 35 5.17 14.42 4.41
N ASN A 36 5.33 14.96 3.22
CA ASN A 36 4.21 15.46 2.41
C ASN A 36 3.29 14.32 1.97
N ALA A 37 3.86 13.21 1.51
CA ALA A 37 3.09 12.00 1.17
C ALA A 37 2.32 11.48 2.40
N ALA A 38 2.95 11.39 3.56
CA ALA A 38 2.32 10.96 4.80
C ALA A 38 1.15 11.88 5.19
N ALA A 39 1.32 13.21 5.07
CA ALA A 39 0.26 14.18 5.35
C ALA A 39 -0.93 14.03 4.40
N ILE A 40 -0.68 13.85 3.10
CA ILE A 40 -1.72 13.58 2.08
C ILE A 40 -2.48 12.31 2.43
N ILE A 41 -1.75 11.21 2.67
CA ILE A 41 -2.36 9.92 2.98
C ILE A 41 -3.24 10.02 4.23
N LYS A 42 -2.69 10.56 5.32
CA LYS A 42 -3.40 10.72 6.59
C LYS A 42 -4.64 11.61 6.44
N GLY A 43 -4.52 12.74 5.75
CA GLY A 43 -5.64 13.66 5.52
C GLY A 43 -6.75 13.05 4.67
N THR A 44 -6.37 12.30 3.62
CA THR A 44 -7.34 11.68 2.72
C THR A 44 -8.03 10.46 3.33
N VAL A 45 -7.30 9.64 4.07
CA VAL A 45 -7.87 8.47 4.78
C VAL A 45 -8.78 8.94 5.93
N GLY A 46 -8.31 9.93 6.71
CA GLY A 46 -9.07 10.46 7.85
C GLY A 46 -9.43 9.39 8.87
N SER A 47 -10.67 9.40 9.33
CA SER A 47 -11.21 8.45 10.31
C SER A 47 -11.65 7.11 9.69
N ARG A 48 -11.58 6.96 8.37
CA ARG A 48 -12.02 5.74 7.68
C ARG A 48 -11.06 4.56 7.83
N GLY A 49 -9.84 4.80 8.30
CA GLY A 49 -8.85 3.74 8.40
C GLY A 49 -7.62 4.12 9.21
N ILE A 50 -6.70 3.19 9.28
CA ILE A 50 -5.43 3.32 9.99
C ILE A 50 -4.32 3.46 8.96
N VAL A 51 -3.44 4.44 9.15
CA VAL A 51 -2.28 4.71 8.29
C VAL A 51 -1.01 4.49 9.10
N SER A 52 -0.10 3.70 8.57
CA SER A 52 1.22 3.47 9.13
C SER A 52 2.29 3.58 8.05
N ARG A 53 3.48 4.04 8.44
CA ARG A 53 4.67 3.87 7.61
C ARG A 53 5.17 2.44 7.81
N TYR A 54 5.05 1.65 6.76
CA TYR A 54 5.34 0.22 6.80
C TYR A 54 6.85 -0.05 6.73
N GLU A 55 7.51 0.52 5.71
CA GLU A 55 8.94 0.41 5.50
C GLU A 55 9.44 1.55 4.62
N GLY A 56 10.53 2.22 5.02
CA GLY A 56 11.23 3.20 4.18
C GLY A 56 10.30 4.16 3.44
N LYS A 57 9.93 3.80 2.23
CA LYS A 57 9.06 4.54 1.30
C LYS A 57 7.66 3.94 1.12
N ILE A 58 7.32 2.93 1.91
CA ILE A 58 6.05 2.19 1.82
C ILE A 58 5.14 2.58 2.98
N PHE A 59 3.88 2.86 2.66
CA PHE A 59 2.81 3.14 3.60
C PHE A 59 1.78 2.02 3.54
N ALA A 60 1.31 1.57 4.70
CA ALA A 60 0.19 0.65 4.83
C ALA A 60 -1.05 1.42 5.27
N ILE A 61 -2.18 1.12 4.64
CA ILE A 61 -3.48 1.71 4.93
C ILE A 61 -4.46 0.56 5.13
N ILE A 62 -5.04 0.49 6.31
CA ILE A 62 -6.03 -0.52 6.69
C ILE A 62 -7.39 0.15 6.72
N LEU A 63 -8.37 -0.41 6.03
CA LEU A 63 -9.71 0.13 5.91
C LEU A 63 -10.72 -0.93 6.37
N PRO A 64 -11.18 -0.87 7.64
CA PRO A 64 -12.25 -1.74 8.12
C PRO A 64 -13.56 -1.46 7.38
N GLY A 65 -14.30 -2.51 7.05
CA GLY A 65 -15.59 -2.41 6.35
C GLY A 65 -15.52 -1.93 4.90
N ALA A 66 -14.34 -1.90 4.30
CA ALA A 66 -14.20 -1.44 2.91
C ALA A 66 -14.12 -2.63 1.95
N ASP A 67 -14.94 -2.57 0.91
CA ASP A 67 -14.88 -3.46 -0.24
C ASP A 67 -13.72 -3.11 -1.19
N ILE A 68 -13.50 -3.95 -2.19
CA ILE A 68 -12.41 -3.78 -3.14
C ILE A 68 -12.56 -2.50 -3.99
N LEU A 69 -13.77 -2.12 -4.34
CA LEU A 69 -14.03 -0.92 -5.16
C LEU A 69 -13.73 0.35 -4.38
N THR A 70 -14.17 0.41 -3.13
CA THR A 70 -13.88 1.52 -2.21
C THR A 70 -12.37 1.66 -1.97
N ALA A 71 -11.68 0.54 -1.73
CA ALA A 71 -10.23 0.54 -1.50
C ALA A 71 -9.44 0.97 -2.75
N VAL A 72 -9.79 0.46 -3.93
CA VAL A 72 -9.15 0.85 -5.20
C VAL A 72 -9.41 2.32 -5.51
N SER A 73 -10.64 2.80 -5.32
CA SER A 73 -10.97 4.21 -5.53
C SER A 73 -10.16 5.14 -4.63
N LEU A 74 -9.99 4.77 -3.36
CA LEU A 74 -9.15 5.52 -2.42
C LEU A 74 -7.67 5.49 -2.85
N ALA A 75 -7.15 4.34 -3.24
CA ALA A 75 -5.77 4.19 -3.72
C ALA A 75 -5.50 5.06 -4.96
N GLU A 76 -6.43 5.11 -5.91
CA GLU A 76 -6.33 5.98 -7.09
C GLU A 76 -6.39 7.47 -6.74
N THR A 77 -7.25 7.84 -5.78
CA THR A 77 -7.30 9.21 -5.26
C THR A 77 -5.95 9.62 -4.66
N LEU A 78 -5.38 8.78 -3.80
CA LEU A 78 -4.07 9.00 -3.19
C LEU A 78 -2.96 9.09 -4.23
N ARG A 79 -2.96 8.19 -5.20
CA ARG A 79 -1.99 8.20 -6.30
C ARG A 79 -2.03 9.51 -7.09
N GLY A 80 -3.24 9.98 -7.42
CA GLY A 80 -3.44 11.25 -8.10
C GLY A 80 -2.94 12.44 -7.28
N GLN A 81 -3.24 12.48 -5.99
CA GLN A 81 -2.80 13.55 -5.08
C GLN A 81 -1.28 13.57 -4.90
N ILE A 82 -0.64 12.41 -4.74
CA ILE A 82 0.83 12.32 -4.64
C ILE A 82 1.50 12.78 -5.92
N ARG A 83 0.99 12.34 -7.09
CA ARG A 83 1.50 12.83 -8.37
C ARG A 83 1.42 14.35 -8.50
N ASN A 84 0.35 14.96 -8.01
CA ASN A 84 0.13 16.41 -8.07
C ASN A 84 0.81 17.18 -6.93
N MET A 85 1.38 16.48 -5.95
CA MET A 85 2.07 17.08 -4.79
C MET A 85 3.20 18.03 -5.23
N ASN A 86 3.89 17.69 -6.29
CA ASN A 86 5.07 18.41 -6.75
C ASN A 86 4.76 19.70 -7.54
N SER A 87 3.55 19.86 -8.07
CA SER A 87 3.18 21.04 -8.85
C SER A 87 3.07 22.33 -8.03
N ARG A 88 3.11 22.24 -6.71
CA ARG A 88 2.91 23.37 -5.78
C ARG A 88 4.20 23.95 -5.21
N PHE A 89 5.37 23.32 -5.41
CA PHE A 89 6.58 23.66 -4.67
C PHE A 89 7.82 23.95 -5.52
N CYS A 90 7.72 24.04 -6.85
CA CYS A 90 8.92 24.20 -7.69
C CYS A 90 8.83 25.37 -8.64
N ASP A 91 9.73 26.34 -8.45
CA ASP A 91 9.87 27.47 -9.38
C ASP A 91 10.54 27.12 -10.70
N TYR A 92 11.33 26.06 -10.85
CA TYR A 92 12.04 25.76 -12.13
C TYR A 92 12.42 24.30 -12.41
N ALA A 93 12.21 23.37 -11.49
CA ALA A 93 12.48 21.96 -11.74
C ALA A 93 11.29 21.11 -11.27
N ILE A 94 10.63 20.44 -12.20
CA ILE A 94 9.53 19.51 -11.87
C ILE A 94 10.15 18.27 -11.21
N LYS A 95 10.27 18.28 -9.88
CA LYS A 95 10.64 17.11 -9.09
C LYS A 95 9.43 16.18 -9.01
N THR A 96 9.20 15.40 -10.05
CA THR A 96 8.05 14.51 -10.09
C THR A 96 8.33 13.27 -9.28
N ILE A 97 7.45 12.97 -8.31
CA ILE A 97 7.41 11.70 -7.63
C ILE A 97 6.02 11.10 -7.83
N THR A 98 5.97 9.80 -8.10
CA THR A 98 4.73 9.04 -8.23
C THR A 98 4.69 7.94 -7.17
N CYS A 99 3.57 7.25 -7.07
CA CYS A 99 3.46 6.07 -6.25
C CYS A 99 2.73 4.94 -6.97
N SER A 100 3.04 3.73 -6.57
CA SER A 100 2.36 2.51 -6.98
C SER A 100 1.59 1.96 -5.80
N CYS A 101 0.40 1.41 -6.04
CA CYS A 101 -0.45 0.85 -4.99
C CYS A 101 -0.81 -0.60 -5.29
N GLY A 102 -0.71 -1.45 -4.26
CA GLY A 102 -1.29 -2.77 -4.22
C GLY A 102 -2.51 -2.78 -3.31
N VAL A 103 -3.57 -3.49 -3.68
CA VAL A 103 -4.82 -3.57 -2.90
C VAL A 103 -5.28 -5.01 -2.82
N CYS A 104 -5.68 -5.43 -1.62
CA CYS A 104 -6.34 -6.72 -1.41
C CYS A 104 -7.39 -6.59 -0.30
N THR A 105 -8.40 -7.45 -0.32
CA THR A 105 -9.50 -7.44 0.67
C THR A 105 -9.81 -8.83 1.20
N ILE A 106 -10.34 -8.87 2.42
CA ILE A 106 -11.01 -10.02 3.00
C ILE A 106 -12.53 -9.76 2.84
N PRO A 107 -13.34 -10.76 2.47
CA PRO A 107 -13.00 -12.16 2.17
C PRO A 107 -12.58 -12.40 0.71
N LEU A 108 -12.76 -11.44 -0.20
CA LEU A 108 -12.69 -11.66 -1.65
C LEU A 108 -11.29 -12.07 -2.15
N GLY A 109 -10.23 -11.44 -1.65
CA GLY A 109 -8.86 -11.65 -2.11
C GLY A 109 -7.97 -12.40 -1.11
N ALA A 110 -8.47 -12.65 0.09
CA ALA A 110 -7.76 -13.35 1.16
C ALA A 110 -8.73 -13.94 2.18
N SER A 111 -8.36 -15.06 2.80
CA SER A 111 -9.14 -15.71 3.85
C SER A 111 -8.66 -15.36 5.26
N GLY A 112 -7.55 -14.64 5.38
CA GLY A 112 -6.96 -14.24 6.65
C GLY A 112 -5.85 -13.21 6.48
N THR A 113 -5.39 -12.65 7.60
CA THR A 113 -4.45 -11.52 7.63
C THR A 113 -3.11 -11.81 6.95
N ARG A 114 -2.51 -12.98 7.18
CA ARG A 114 -1.25 -13.38 6.52
C ARG A 114 -1.39 -13.37 5.00
N GLN A 115 -2.49 -13.94 4.50
CA GLN A 115 -2.77 -13.99 3.06
C GLN A 115 -3.10 -12.60 2.51
N LEU A 116 -3.81 -11.77 3.28
CA LEU A 116 -4.11 -10.38 2.93
C LEU A 116 -2.81 -9.60 2.65
N VAL A 117 -1.84 -9.68 3.55
CA VAL A 117 -0.55 -9.00 3.40
C VAL A 117 0.21 -9.50 2.17
N SER A 118 0.38 -10.82 2.07
CA SER A 118 1.11 -11.43 0.96
C SER A 118 0.49 -11.08 -0.41
N ASN A 119 -0.83 -11.12 -0.50
CA ASN A 119 -1.55 -10.82 -1.72
C ASN A 119 -1.52 -9.32 -2.06
N THR A 120 -1.55 -8.45 -1.06
CA THR A 120 -1.40 -7.01 -1.27
C THR A 120 0.01 -6.66 -1.76
N ASP A 121 1.04 -7.27 -1.19
CA ASP A 121 2.42 -7.09 -1.63
C ASP A 121 2.63 -7.59 -3.06
N LEU A 122 2.03 -8.72 -3.40
CA LEU A 122 2.04 -9.23 -4.77
C LEU A 122 1.37 -8.27 -5.76
N ALA A 123 0.25 -7.67 -5.37
CA ALA A 123 -0.43 -6.65 -6.16
C ALA A 123 0.45 -5.39 -6.33
N LEU A 124 1.12 -4.94 -5.27
CA LEU A 124 2.07 -3.81 -5.33
C LEU A 124 3.26 -4.13 -6.24
N TYR A 125 3.83 -5.33 -6.13
CA TYR A 125 4.90 -5.77 -7.02
C TYR A 125 4.47 -5.74 -8.50
N ASN A 126 3.25 -6.20 -8.80
CA ASN A 126 2.69 -6.14 -10.14
C ASN A 126 2.50 -4.69 -10.62
N ALA A 127 2.05 -3.78 -9.74
CA ALA A 127 1.95 -2.35 -10.08
C ALA A 127 3.31 -1.78 -10.49
N LYS A 128 4.37 -2.11 -9.74
CA LYS A 128 5.73 -1.65 -10.03
C LYS A 128 6.29 -2.23 -11.34
N ARG A 129 5.99 -3.49 -11.65
CA ARG A 129 6.42 -4.14 -12.91
C ARG A 129 5.67 -3.65 -14.12
N ASN A 130 4.42 -3.24 -13.97
CA ASN A 130 3.56 -2.77 -15.07
C ASN A 130 3.63 -1.25 -15.28
N GLY A 131 4.81 -0.68 -15.12
CA GLY A 131 5.09 0.72 -15.48
C GLY A 131 5.01 1.70 -14.32
N LYS A 132 4.80 1.24 -13.08
CA LYS A 132 4.67 2.11 -11.90
C LYS A 132 3.50 3.09 -12.02
N ASN A 133 3.36 4.05 -11.09
CA ASN A 133 2.32 5.07 -11.11
C ASN A 133 0.92 4.50 -11.43
N CYS A 134 0.57 3.40 -10.84
CA CYS A 134 -0.72 2.72 -11.02
C CYS A 134 -1.12 1.93 -9.78
N THR A 135 -2.41 1.62 -9.71
CA THR A 135 -2.97 0.72 -8.69
C THR A 135 -3.25 -0.64 -9.31
N ARG A 136 -2.94 -1.70 -8.57
CA ARG A 136 -3.31 -3.07 -8.90
C ARG A 136 -4.02 -3.70 -7.71
N SER A 137 -5.15 -4.34 -7.97
CA SER A 137 -5.83 -5.17 -7.00
C SER A 137 -5.41 -6.62 -7.16
N TYR A 138 -5.32 -7.35 -6.04
CA TYR A 138 -5.14 -8.78 -6.09
C TYR A 138 -6.46 -9.45 -6.50
N SER A 139 -6.38 -10.28 -7.54
CA SER A 139 -7.44 -11.22 -7.88
C SER A 139 -6.80 -12.58 -8.20
N GLU A 140 -7.50 -13.66 -7.92
CA GLU A 140 -6.98 -15.02 -8.17
C GLU A 140 -6.59 -15.27 -9.63
N GLY A 141 -7.11 -14.48 -10.57
CA GLY A 141 -6.75 -14.53 -11.98
C GLY A 141 -5.30 -14.10 -12.28
N ILE A 142 -4.71 -13.25 -11.45
CA ILE A 142 -3.31 -12.77 -11.61
C ILE A 142 -2.31 -13.90 -11.36
N VAL A 143 -2.66 -14.89 -10.55
CA VAL A 143 -1.80 -16.04 -10.24
C VAL A 143 -1.66 -16.96 -11.45
N LYS A 144 -2.68 -17.09 -12.28
CA LYS A 144 -2.66 -17.99 -13.46
C LYS A 144 -1.72 -17.50 -14.56
N GLU A 145 -1.54 -16.18 -14.72
CA GLU A 145 -0.57 -15.65 -15.69
C GLU A 145 0.90 -15.87 -15.26
N ARG A 146 1.17 -15.97 -13.96
CA ARG A 146 2.53 -16.24 -13.45
C ARG A 146 2.96 -17.70 -13.61
N VAL A 147 2.03 -18.64 -13.51
CA VAL A 147 2.34 -20.09 -13.62
C VAL A 147 2.60 -20.50 -15.07
N SER A 148 2.06 -19.76 -16.04
CA SER A 148 2.28 -20.03 -17.46
C SER A 148 3.53 -19.37 -18.06
N SER A 149 4.17 -18.44 -17.34
CA SER A 149 5.43 -17.80 -17.76
C SER A 149 6.58 -18.46 -17.01
N SER A 150 7.01 -19.63 -17.44
CA SER A 150 8.22 -20.30 -16.96
C SER A 150 9.48 -19.54 -17.41
N LYS A 151 9.74 -18.39 -16.81
CA LYS A 151 11.03 -17.74 -16.70
C LYS A 151 11.13 -17.07 -15.33
N ILE A 152 11.22 -17.92 -14.29
CA ILE A 152 11.70 -17.53 -12.96
C ILE A 152 13.21 -17.79 -12.98
N GLU A 153 13.94 -16.95 -13.66
CA GLU A 153 15.36 -16.75 -13.43
C GLU A 153 15.57 -15.25 -13.32
N GLU A 154 16.11 -14.82 -12.16
CA GLU A 154 16.44 -13.44 -11.77
C GLU A 154 15.32 -12.60 -11.10
N ALA A 155 14.57 -13.16 -10.17
CA ALA A 155 14.05 -12.41 -9.06
C ALA A 155 15.00 -12.63 -7.87
N GLY A 156 15.85 -11.63 -7.61
CA GLY A 156 16.79 -11.67 -6.49
C GLY A 156 16.08 -12.00 -5.18
N ASN A 157 16.69 -12.92 -4.45
CA ASN A 157 16.47 -13.31 -3.07
C ASN A 157 15.18 -12.80 -2.41
N PHE A 158 14.14 -13.57 -2.56
CA PHE A 158 13.01 -13.55 -1.67
C PHE A 158 13.50 -14.03 -0.30
N ASN A 159 13.68 -13.11 0.66
CA ASN A 159 14.10 -13.44 2.00
C ASN A 159 12.86 -13.72 2.86
N PRO A 160 12.59 -15.00 3.23
CA PRO A 160 11.44 -15.36 4.07
C PRO A 160 11.46 -14.70 5.45
N ASP A 161 12.67 -14.41 5.98
CA ASP A 161 12.86 -13.82 7.32
C ASP A 161 12.35 -12.38 7.39
N VAL A 162 12.39 -11.65 6.27
CA VAL A 162 11.81 -10.31 6.14
C VAL A 162 10.28 -10.36 6.27
N TYR A 163 9.65 -11.45 5.83
CA TYR A 163 8.20 -11.64 5.93
C TYR A 163 7.70 -11.86 7.36
N GLU A 164 8.47 -12.56 8.21
CA GLU A 164 8.08 -12.80 9.60
C GLU A 164 8.11 -11.53 10.44
N GLU A 165 9.08 -10.65 10.18
CA GLU A 165 9.19 -9.36 10.86
C GLU A 165 8.03 -8.43 10.50
N TYR A 166 7.58 -8.45 9.23
CA TYR A 166 6.45 -7.64 8.76
C TYR A 166 5.09 -8.19 9.20
N ALA A 167 4.94 -9.52 9.22
CA ALA A 167 3.73 -10.16 9.72
C ALA A 167 3.46 -9.75 11.18
N SER A 168 4.51 -9.67 12.02
CA SER A 168 4.37 -9.26 13.42
C SER A 168 3.83 -7.85 13.58
N THR A 169 4.24 -6.91 12.72
CA THR A 169 3.79 -5.51 12.76
C THR A 169 2.31 -5.39 12.35
N ILE A 170 1.89 -6.17 11.36
CA ILE A 170 0.49 -6.18 10.92
C ILE A 170 -0.38 -6.95 11.91
N TYR A 171 0.11 -8.03 12.51
CA TYR A 171 -0.59 -8.68 13.62
C TYR A 171 -0.78 -7.75 14.81
N ALA A 172 0.22 -6.92 15.14
CA ALA A 172 0.09 -5.91 16.19
C ALA A 172 -0.95 -4.82 15.84
N LEU A 173 -1.03 -4.42 14.57
CA LEU A 173 -2.01 -3.45 14.08
C LEU A 173 -3.43 -4.04 14.04
N THR A 174 -3.61 -5.28 13.60
CA THR A 174 -4.91 -5.97 13.63
C THR A 174 -5.37 -6.24 15.06
N ALA A 175 -4.46 -6.65 15.96
CA ALA A 175 -4.78 -6.81 17.37
C ALA A 175 -5.19 -5.49 18.06
N ALA A 176 -4.62 -4.36 17.62
CA ALA A 176 -5.01 -3.04 18.10
C ALA A 176 -6.41 -2.62 17.62
N ILE A 177 -6.83 -3.08 16.42
CA ILE A 177 -8.19 -2.87 15.91
C ILE A 177 -9.18 -3.71 16.72
N ASP A 178 -8.91 -5.00 16.89
CA ASP A 178 -9.75 -5.91 17.69
C ASP A 178 -9.91 -5.42 19.16
N ALA A 179 -8.83 -4.88 19.75
CA ALA A 179 -8.88 -4.30 21.08
C ALA A 179 -9.74 -3.03 21.16
N LYS A 180 -9.76 -2.20 20.10
CA LYS A 180 -10.55 -0.97 20.04
C LYS A 180 -12.05 -1.28 19.91
N ASP A 181 -12.43 -2.29 19.16
CA ASP A 181 -13.83 -2.69 18.99
C ASP A 181 -14.40 -3.28 20.28
N HIS A 182 -13.58 -3.92 21.12
CA HIS A 182 -13.99 -4.39 22.44
C HIS A 182 -14.20 -3.25 23.48
N TYR A 183 -13.61 -2.07 23.27
CA TYR A 183 -13.74 -0.92 24.18
C TYR A 183 -14.88 0.04 23.80
N THR A 184 -15.50 -0.13 22.64
CA THR A 184 -16.59 0.75 22.19
C THR A 184 -18.00 0.22 22.51
N PHE A 185 -18.13 -0.93 23.14
CA PHE A 185 -19.40 -1.55 23.57
C PHE A 185 -19.46 -1.72 25.09
N ASN A 186 -19.27 -0.64 25.88
CA ASN A 186 -19.73 -0.54 27.27
C ASN A 186 -20.28 0.86 27.53
#